data_3015d431b0651c53d96876a3ba0d8944
#
_entry.id   3015d431b0651c53d96876a3ba0d8944
#
_cell.length_a   1.000
_cell.length_b   1.000
_cell.length_c   1.000
_cell.angle_alpha   90.00
_cell.angle_beta   90.00
_cell.angle_gamma   90.00
#
_symmetry.space_group_name_H-M   'P 1'
#
loop_
_entity.id
_entity.type
_entity.pdbx_description
1 polymer ?
#
loop_
_entity_poly.entity_id
_entity_poly.type
_entity_poly.pdbx_seq_one_letter_code
_entity_poly.pdbx_strand_id
1 'polypeptide(L)'
;MKLDFTRRTVLAGFSLMAAPEAVLAAADKAPAQGKKAMPEKSLYERLGGVFAIAAVVDHFSDAVVKNPIVGQESKNPQLREWHTKNLGRLPGLKFMRTLWVCNVSGGPYQFTATKPGATPLGLEEAHRNLRISPAEFDEVAAELGRTLDFAKVPKAEKSEVLAAFAAHKDEVTAGYAETKKQH
;
A
#
# COMPACT_ATOMS: atom_id res chain seq x y z
N MET A 1 5.83 39.24 -25.70
CA MET A 1 4.45 39.49 -25.26
C MET A 1 4.51 39.70 -23.75
N LYS A 2 4.43 40.99 -23.34
CA LYS A 2 4.59 41.44 -21.96
C LYS A 2 3.22 41.35 -21.26
N LEU A 3 3.16 40.73 -20.08
CA LEU A 3 1.97 40.76 -19.23
C LEU A 3 2.22 41.74 -18.08
N ASP A 4 1.46 42.81 -18.09
CA ASP A 4 1.48 43.87 -17.09
C ASP A 4 0.69 43.46 -15.83
N PHE A 5 1.35 43.64 -14.70
CA PHE A 5 0.74 43.55 -13.37
C PHE A 5 0.18 44.91 -12.97
N THR A 6 -1.13 45.05 -12.90
CA THR A 6 -1.78 46.27 -12.37
C THR A 6 -2.22 46.05 -10.93
N ARG A 7 -1.49 46.71 -10.03
CA ARG A 7 -1.91 46.94 -8.64
C ARG A 7 -3.04 47.96 -8.60
N ARG A 8 -4.12 47.68 -7.88
CA ARG A 8 -5.05 48.73 -7.42
C ARG A 8 -5.14 48.68 -5.91
N THR A 9 -4.54 49.72 -5.34
CA THR A 9 -4.70 50.21 -3.97
C THR A 9 -5.99 51.01 -3.89
N VAL A 10 -6.84 50.76 -2.90
CA VAL A 10 -7.89 51.69 -2.48
C VAL A 10 -7.75 51.90 -0.99
N LEU A 11 -7.41 53.16 -0.65
CA LEU A 11 -7.45 53.76 0.69
C LEU A 11 -8.74 54.54 0.85
N ALA A 12 -9.14 54.70 2.10
CA ALA A 12 -9.99 55.70 2.76
C ALA A 12 -11.25 55.06 3.39
N GLY A 13 -11.68 55.38 4.57
CA GLY A 13 -11.44 56.54 5.37
C GLY A 13 -11.90 56.35 6.83
N PHE A 14 -11.29 57.15 7.66
CA PHE A 14 -11.55 57.34 9.08
C PHE A 14 -12.93 57.94 9.34
N SER A 15 -13.62 57.47 10.40
CA SER A 15 -14.52 58.29 11.19
C SER A 15 -14.50 57.86 12.65
N LEU A 16 -14.12 58.84 13.46
CA LEU A 16 -14.00 58.83 14.91
C LEU A 16 -15.31 59.36 15.50
N MET A 17 -15.94 58.65 16.46
CA MET A 17 -16.77 59.31 17.50
C MET A 17 -16.99 58.37 18.69
N ALA A 18 -16.46 58.85 19.81
CA ALA A 18 -16.95 58.90 21.21
C ALA A 18 -17.59 57.66 21.87
N ALA A 19 -16.95 57.27 22.99
CA ALA A 19 -17.52 56.48 24.09
C ALA A 19 -18.56 57.27 24.90
N PRO A 20 -19.40 56.66 25.79
CA PRO A 20 -18.87 56.22 27.09
C PRO A 20 -19.45 54.94 27.73
N GLU A 21 -18.61 54.38 28.62
CA GLU A 21 -18.89 53.75 29.91
C GLU A 21 -19.70 52.49 30.09
N ALA A 22 -19.00 51.54 30.64
CA ALA A 22 -19.29 50.60 31.72
C ALA A 22 -20.46 49.60 31.58
N VAL A 23 -20.13 48.35 31.42
CA VAL A 23 -20.72 47.25 32.18
C VAL A 23 -19.71 46.10 32.37
N LEU A 24 -19.61 45.73 33.60
CA LEU A 24 -18.93 44.69 34.33
C LEU A 24 -18.94 43.29 33.69
N ALA A 25 -17.78 42.65 33.72
CA ALA A 25 -17.50 41.22 33.89
C ALA A 25 -18.46 40.20 33.27
N ALA A 26 -18.02 39.62 32.18
CA ALA A 26 -18.19 38.21 31.91
C ALA A 26 -16.84 37.67 31.47
N ALA A 27 -16.25 36.81 32.29
CA ALA A 27 -15.08 36.03 31.91
C ALA A 27 -15.48 35.07 30.79
N ASP A 28 -15.31 35.54 29.57
CA ASP A 28 -15.54 34.72 28.40
C ASP A 28 -14.41 33.69 28.33
N LYS A 29 -14.77 32.46 28.68
CA LYS A 29 -13.93 31.28 28.44
C LYS A 29 -13.62 31.27 26.94
N ALA A 30 -12.39 31.64 26.61
CA ALA A 30 -11.85 31.38 25.28
C ALA A 30 -12.13 29.93 24.94
N PRO A 31 -12.73 29.64 23.78
CA PRO A 31 -12.91 28.26 23.34
C PRO A 31 -11.53 27.63 23.30
N ALA A 32 -11.33 26.53 24.07
CA ALA A 32 -10.16 25.74 23.99
C ALA A 32 -9.93 25.39 22.51
N GLN A 33 -8.87 25.95 21.94
CA GLN A 33 -8.45 25.58 20.58
C GLN A 33 -8.24 24.07 20.61
N GLY A 34 -9.21 23.34 20.05
CA GLY A 34 -9.12 21.91 19.88
C GLY A 34 -7.79 21.61 19.21
N LYS A 35 -6.92 20.85 19.87
CA LYS A 35 -5.71 20.28 19.25
C LYS A 35 -6.17 19.65 17.95
N LYS A 36 -5.83 20.28 16.82
CA LYS A 36 -6.06 19.72 15.50
C LYS A 36 -5.38 18.37 15.53
N ALA A 37 -6.15 17.28 15.54
CA ALA A 37 -5.60 15.93 15.52
C ALA A 37 -4.62 15.88 14.34
N MET A 38 -3.37 15.53 14.61
CA MET A 38 -2.41 15.30 13.53
C MET A 38 -2.98 14.17 12.66
N PRO A 39 -2.92 14.28 11.33
CA PRO A 39 -3.37 13.20 10.47
C PRO A 39 -2.67 11.90 10.89
N GLU A 40 -3.45 10.86 11.02
CA GLU A 40 -2.93 9.53 11.38
C GLU A 40 -1.94 9.10 10.30
N LYS A 41 -0.77 8.58 10.71
CA LYS A 41 0.27 8.12 9.79
C LYS A 41 -0.27 6.98 8.93
N SER A 42 -0.04 7.03 7.64
CA SER A 42 -0.36 5.94 6.71
C SER A 42 0.36 4.64 7.11
N LEU A 43 -0.15 3.50 6.66
CA LEU A 43 0.55 2.22 6.86
C LEU A 43 1.96 2.27 6.27
N TYR A 44 2.14 2.92 5.12
CA TYR A 44 3.44 3.15 4.50
C TYR A 44 4.45 3.83 5.45
N GLU A 45 4.02 4.90 6.12
CA GLU A 45 4.88 5.63 7.08
C GLU A 45 5.16 4.79 8.33
N ARG A 46 4.17 4.04 8.81
CA ARG A 46 4.31 3.15 9.97
C ARG A 46 5.23 1.95 9.68
N LEU A 47 5.26 1.47 8.43
CA LEU A 47 6.18 0.43 7.96
C LEU A 47 7.62 0.93 7.72
N GLY A 48 7.87 2.24 7.81
CA GLY A 48 9.20 2.82 7.65
C GLY A 48 9.56 3.25 6.23
N GLY A 49 8.56 3.34 5.34
CA GLY A 49 8.72 3.86 3.99
C GLY A 49 9.36 2.86 3.01
N VAL A 50 9.71 3.37 1.81
CA VAL A 50 10.09 2.53 0.67
C VAL A 50 11.28 1.60 0.94
N PHE A 51 12.30 2.04 1.67
CA PHE A 51 13.48 1.21 1.91
C PHE A 51 13.19 0.04 2.85
N ALA A 52 12.41 0.26 3.90
CA ALA A 52 12.00 -0.80 4.81
C ALA A 52 11.07 -1.81 4.08
N ILE A 53 10.12 -1.32 3.30
CA ILE A 53 9.23 -2.15 2.47
C ILE A 53 10.04 -2.96 1.45
N ALA A 54 11.02 -2.36 0.78
CA ALA A 54 11.89 -3.05 -0.19
C ALA A 54 12.69 -4.18 0.46
N ALA A 55 13.23 -3.97 1.67
CA ALA A 55 13.95 -5.00 2.40
C ALA A 55 13.05 -6.19 2.78
N VAL A 56 11.81 -5.92 3.20
CA VAL A 56 10.80 -6.97 3.48
C VAL A 56 10.44 -7.72 2.20
N VAL A 57 10.16 -7.01 1.11
CA VAL A 57 9.83 -7.61 -0.20
C VAL A 57 10.97 -8.44 -0.75
N ASP A 58 12.21 -8.00 -0.57
CA ASP A 58 13.41 -8.74 -0.98
C ASP A 58 13.50 -10.08 -0.26
N HIS A 59 13.47 -10.07 1.08
CA HIS A 59 13.51 -11.27 1.91
C HIS A 59 12.33 -12.21 1.61
N PHE A 60 11.12 -11.67 1.57
CA PHE A 60 9.90 -12.43 1.26
C PHE A 60 9.98 -13.14 -0.10
N SER A 61 10.45 -12.44 -1.12
CA SER A 61 10.53 -13.00 -2.46
C SER A 61 11.54 -14.17 -2.52
N ASP A 62 12.67 -14.05 -1.84
CA ASP A 62 13.66 -15.13 -1.76
C ASP A 62 13.15 -16.31 -0.91
N ALA A 63 12.41 -16.03 0.15
CA ALA A 63 11.78 -17.07 0.96
C ALA A 63 10.72 -17.86 0.17
N VAL A 64 9.88 -17.19 -0.61
CA VAL A 64 8.89 -17.84 -1.48
C VAL A 64 9.56 -18.75 -2.52
N VAL A 65 10.65 -18.31 -3.14
CA VAL A 65 11.41 -19.13 -4.11
C VAL A 65 11.91 -20.44 -3.45
N LYS A 66 12.34 -20.39 -2.20
CA LYS A 66 12.87 -21.53 -1.43
C LYS A 66 11.80 -22.34 -0.71
N ASN A 67 10.57 -21.86 -0.65
CA ASN A 67 9.49 -22.52 0.07
C ASN A 67 9.17 -23.87 -0.59
N PRO A 68 9.12 -24.99 0.17
CA PRO A 68 8.95 -26.33 -0.41
C PRO A 68 7.55 -26.57 -1.02
N ILE A 69 6.55 -25.77 -0.64
CA ILE A 69 5.17 -25.94 -1.13
C ILE A 69 4.93 -25.11 -2.39
N VAL A 70 5.37 -23.86 -2.39
CA VAL A 70 5.06 -22.91 -3.47
C VAL A 70 6.27 -22.51 -4.32
N GLY A 71 7.48 -22.84 -3.90
CA GLY A 71 8.74 -22.47 -4.57
C GLY A 71 9.24 -23.48 -5.60
N GLN A 72 10.55 -23.66 -5.63
CA GLN A 72 11.26 -24.53 -6.60
C GLN A 72 10.87 -26.02 -6.52
N GLU A 73 10.44 -26.48 -5.36
CA GLU A 73 10.02 -27.89 -5.11
C GLU A 73 8.50 -28.07 -5.18
N SER A 74 7.76 -27.05 -5.57
CA SER A 74 6.30 -27.08 -5.62
C SER A 74 5.78 -28.25 -6.45
N LYS A 75 4.71 -28.89 -5.97
CA LYS A 75 3.95 -29.89 -6.73
C LYS A 75 3.14 -29.25 -7.87
N ASN A 76 2.84 -27.97 -7.79
CA ASN A 76 2.25 -27.20 -8.86
C ASN A 76 3.30 -26.95 -9.94
N PRO A 77 3.15 -27.54 -11.14
CA PRO A 77 4.18 -27.47 -12.18
C PRO A 77 4.41 -26.04 -12.69
N GLN A 78 3.37 -25.19 -12.70
CA GLN A 78 3.46 -23.79 -13.13
C GLN A 78 4.27 -22.95 -12.12
N LEU A 79 4.05 -23.14 -10.82
CA LEU A 79 4.84 -22.49 -9.78
C LEU A 79 6.29 -22.95 -9.81
N ARG A 80 6.52 -24.27 -9.89
CA ARG A 80 7.87 -24.83 -9.97
C ARG A 80 8.61 -24.32 -11.21
N GLU A 81 7.96 -24.29 -12.37
CA GLU A 81 8.56 -23.78 -13.59
C GLU A 81 8.93 -22.31 -13.44
N TRP A 82 8.04 -21.48 -12.88
CA TRP A 82 8.33 -20.09 -12.67
C TRP A 82 9.54 -19.90 -11.75
N HIS A 83 9.59 -20.61 -10.63
CA HIS A 83 10.66 -20.50 -9.63
C HIS A 83 11.97 -21.22 -10.02
N THR A 84 12.03 -21.91 -11.14
CA THR A 84 13.26 -22.53 -11.66
C THR A 84 13.77 -21.87 -12.93
N LYS A 85 12.87 -21.63 -13.90
CA LYS A 85 13.27 -21.13 -15.24
C LYS A 85 13.20 -19.60 -15.36
N ASN A 86 12.45 -18.92 -14.49
CA ASN A 86 12.21 -17.47 -14.60
C ASN A 86 12.90 -16.64 -13.50
N LEU A 87 13.87 -17.20 -12.77
CA LEU A 87 14.58 -16.49 -11.69
C LEU A 87 15.30 -15.23 -12.17
N GLY A 88 15.71 -15.16 -13.42
CA GLY A 88 16.27 -13.92 -14.00
C GLY A 88 15.30 -12.73 -13.99
N ARG A 89 13.98 -12.98 -13.84
CA ARG A 89 12.95 -11.95 -13.72
C ARG A 89 12.68 -11.53 -12.28
N LEU A 90 13.24 -12.25 -11.29
CA LEU A 90 12.99 -12.01 -9.87
C LEU A 90 13.34 -10.57 -9.41
N PRO A 91 14.46 -9.95 -9.83
CA PRO A 91 14.76 -8.57 -9.46
C PRO A 91 13.67 -7.58 -9.92
N GLY A 92 13.16 -7.73 -11.14
CA GLY A 92 12.06 -6.93 -11.65
C GLY A 92 10.75 -7.15 -10.86
N LEU A 93 10.46 -8.40 -10.48
CA LEU A 93 9.31 -8.72 -9.65
C LEU A 93 9.42 -8.09 -8.25
N LYS A 94 10.59 -8.16 -7.61
CA LYS A 94 10.86 -7.49 -6.32
C LYS A 94 10.61 -5.99 -6.41
N PHE A 95 11.09 -5.35 -7.47
CA PHE A 95 10.85 -3.94 -7.72
C PHE A 95 9.34 -3.62 -7.87
N MET A 96 8.64 -4.37 -8.70
CA MET A 96 7.20 -4.19 -8.92
C MET A 96 6.38 -4.41 -7.64
N ARG A 97 6.70 -5.45 -6.87
CA ARG A 97 6.07 -5.69 -5.56
C ARG A 97 6.30 -4.54 -4.58
N THR A 98 7.52 -4.01 -4.53
CA THR A 98 7.84 -2.85 -3.68
C THR A 98 6.97 -1.65 -4.03
N LEU A 99 6.89 -1.30 -5.31
CA LEU A 99 6.03 -0.19 -5.76
C LEU A 99 4.56 -0.45 -5.44
N TRP A 100 4.08 -1.66 -5.67
CA TRP A 100 2.71 -2.05 -5.37
C TRP A 100 2.39 -1.91 -3.88
N VAL A 101 3.24 -2.46 -2.99
CA VAL A 101 3.05 -2.35 -1.54
C VAL A 101 3.10 -0.89 -1.09
N CYS A 102 4.05 -0.10 -1.60
CA CYS A 102 4.12 1.33 -1.28
C CYS A 102 2.83 2.07 -1.70
N ASN A 103 2.27 1.75 -2.86
CA ASN A 103 1.04 2.38 -3.35
C ASN A 103 -0.17 2.02 -2.47
N VAL A 104 -0.41 0.72 -2.23
CA VAL A 104 -1.60 0.26 -1.49
C VAL A 104 -1.53 0.58 0.01
N SER A 105 -0.35 0.81 0.55
CA SER A 105 -0.15 1.23 1.95
C SER A 105 -0.23 2.75 2.18
N GLY A 106 -0.58 3.53 1.13
CA GLY A 106 -0.74 4.98 1.22
C GLY A 106 0.57 5.77 1.08
N GLY A 107 1.58 5.19 0.42
CA GLY A 107 2.83 5.87 0.06
C GLY A 107 2.68 6.77 -1.18
N PRO A 108 3.70 7.60 -1.46
CA PRO A 108 3.66 8.58 -2.55
C PRO A 108 3.93 7.98 -3.94
N TYR A 109 3.91 6.65 -4.06
CA TYR A 109 4.20 5.93 -5.30
C TYR A 109 2.90 5.54 -6.00
N GLN A 110 2.96 5.47 -7.32
CA GLN A 110 1.86 4.96 -8.13
C GLN A 110 2.26 3.64 -8.78
N PHE A 111 1.35 2.69 -8.70
CA PHE A 111 1.44 1.42 -9.39
C PHE A 111 0.24 1.28 -10.32
N THR A 112 0.49 1.05 -11.59
CA THR A 112 -0.55 0.81 -12.59
C THR A 112 -0.15 -0.40 -13.43
N ALA A 113 -1.05 -1.37 -13.56
CA ALA A 113 -0.86 -2.50 -14.44
C ALA A 113 -0.74 -2.00 -15.90
N THR A 114 0.32 -2.43 -16.59
CA THR A 114 0.64 -1.95 -17.95
C THR A 114 0.00 -2.77 -19.06
N LYS A 115 -0.54 -3.96 -18.71
CA LYS A 115 -1.18 -4.84 -19.69
C LYS A 115 -2.59 -4.33 -20.02
N PRO A 116 -2.95 -4.12 -21.29
CA PRO A 116 -4.28 -3.69 -21.67
C PRO A 116 -5.35 -4.66 -21.17
N GLY A 117 -6.44 -4.12 -20.61
CA GLY A 117 -7.54 -4.91 -20.06
C GLY A 117 -7.29 -5.54 -18.69
N ALA A 118 -6.12 -5.28 -18.08
CA ALA A 118 -5.84 -5.74 -16.74
C ALA A 118 -6.67 -4.97 -15.70
N THR A 119 -6.94 -5.64 -14.56
CA THR A 119 -7.46 -4.98 -13.36
C THR A 119 -6.46 -3.91 -12.87
N PRO A 120 -6.88 -2.92 -12.07
CA PRO A 120 -5.97 -1.85 -11.63
C PRO A 120 -4.66 -2.35 -11.01
N LEU A 121 -4.70 -3.46 -10.28
CA LEU A 121 -3.50 -4.08 -9.69
C LEU A 121 -2.89 -5.18 -10.56
N GLY A 122 -3.60 -5.66 -11.58
CA GLY A 122 -3.14 -6.72 -12.49
C GLY A 122 -2.87 -8.06 -11.82
N LEU A 123 -3.43 -8.32 -10.63
CA LEU A 123 -3.14 -9.53 -9.85
C LEU A 123 -3.72 -10.78 -10.50
N GLU A 124 -4.98 -10.72 -10.93
CA GLU A 124 -5.63 -11.85 -11.59
C GLU A 124 -4.88 -12.24 -12.87
N GLU A 125 -4.58 -11.28 -13.74
CA GLU A 125 -3.89 -11.52 -15.00
C GLU A 125 -2.46 -12.03 -14.80
N ALA A 126 -1.78 -11.56 -13.75
CA ALA A 126 -0.43 -11.99 -13.43
C ALA A 126 -0.36 -13.43 -12.89
N HIS A 127 -1.43 -13.88 -12.22
CA HIS A 127 -1.44 -15.16 -11.51
C HIS A 127 -2.30 -16.24 -12.18
N ARG A 128 -3.20 -15.88 -13.12
CA ARG A 128 -4.14 -16.81 -13.77
C ARG A 128 -3.47 -18.08 -14.30
N ASN A 129 -2.36 -17.94 -15.03
CA ASN A 129 -1.65 -19.06 -15.62
C ASN A 129 -0.84 -19.87 -14.61
N LEU A 130 -0.63 -19.36 -13.41
CA LEU A 130 0.07 -20.10 -12.35
C LEU A 130 -0.85 -21.10 -11.64
N ARG A 131 -2.16 -20.98 -11.81
CA ARG A 131 -3.18 -21.91 -11.25
C ARG A 131 -2.99 -22.16 -9.77
N ILE A 132 -2.73 -21.08 -9.03
CA ILE A 132 -2.47 -21.12 -7.58
C ILE A 132 -3.72 -21.58 -6.86
N SER A 133 -3.64 -22.70 -6.15
CA SER A 133 -4.73 -23.17 -5.30
C SER A 133 -4.91 -22.30 -4.05
N PRO A 134 -6.10 -22.32 -3.40
CA PRO A 134 -6.31 -21.64 -2.13
C PRO A 134 -5.29 -22.02 -1.04
N ALA A 135 -4.88 -23.29 -0.98
CA ALA A 135 -3.89 -23.78 -0.03
C ALA A 135 -2.48 -23.22 -0.31
N GLU A 136 -2.10 -23.11 -1.57
CA GLU A 136 -0.81 -22.50 -1.97
C GLU A 136 -0.82 -20.99 -1.66
N PHE A 137 -1.94 -20.31 -1.88
CA PHE A 137 -2.10 -18.92 -1.46
C PHE A 137 -1.93 -18.76 0.05
N ASP A 138 -2.56 -19.63 0.84
CA ASP A 138 -2.47 -19.60 2.31
C ASP A 138 -1.03 -19.84 2.78
N GLU A 139 -0.27 -20.71 2.10
CA GLU A 139 1.15 -20.90 2.40
C GLU A 139 1.99 -19.65 2.08
N VAL A 140 1.70 -18.95 0.97
CA VAL A 140 2.36 -17.67 0.68
C VAL A 140 2.03 -16.61 1.74
N ALA A 141 0.78 -16.57 2.23
CA ALA A 141 0.38 -15.70 3.33
C ALA A 141 1.13 -16.05 4.63
N ALA A 142 1.31 -17.34 4.92
CA ALA A 142 2.09 -17.80 6.06
C ALA A 142 3.57 -17.39 5.93
N GLU A 143 4.17 -17.50 4.73
CA GLU A 143 5.55 -17.05 4.47
C GLU A 143 5.69 -15.54 4.67
N LEU A 144 4.70 -14.76 4.22
CA LEU A 144 4.67 -13.32 4.49
C LEU A 144 4.64 -13.06 6.00
N GLY A 145 3.82 -13.80 6.75
CA GLY A 145 3.77 -13.71 8.20
C GLY A 145 5.11 -13.97 8.87
N ARG A 146 5.84 -15.02 8.44
CA ARG A 146 7.21 -15.33 8.91
C ARG A 146 8.20 -14.21 8.57
N THR A 147 8.11 -13.67 7.37
CA THR A 147 8.96 -12.56 6.92
C THR A 147 8.74 -11.30 7.75
N LEU A 148 7.48 -10.95 8.04
CA LEU A 148 7.15 -9.79 8.87
C LEU A 148 7.66 -9.94 10.31
N ASP A 149 7.62 -11.18 10.87
CA ASP A 149 8.22 -11.48 12.17
C ASP A 149 9.74 -11.36 12.14
N PHE A 150 10.40 -11.87 11.10
CA PHE A 150 11.83 -11.73 10.89
C PHE A 150 12.26 -10.25 10.81
N ALA A 151 11.48 -9.43 10.08
CA ALA A 151 11.69 -8.00 9.97
C ALA A 151 11.28 -7.22 11.24
N LYS A 152 10.78 -7.90 12.29
CA LYS A 152 10.30 -7.30 13.54
C LYS A 152 9.21 -6.25 13.36
N VAL A 153 8.36 -6.43 12.35
CA VAL A 153 7.21 -5.55 12.12
C VAL A 153 6.26 -5.66 13.32
N PRO A 154 5.79 -4.55 13.91
CA PRO A 154 4.90 -4.58 15.06
C PRO A 154 3.59 -5.32 14.74
N LYS A 155 2.95 -5.92 15.75
CA LYS A 155 1.77 -6.79 15.59
C LYS A 155 0.60 -6.11 14.87
N ALA A 156 0.37 -4.82 15.13
CA ALA A 156 -0.73 -4.08 14.52
C ALA A 156 -0.51 -3.96 13.00
N GLU A 157 0.66 -3.50 12.59
CA GLU A 157 1.05 -3.36 11.17
C GLU A 157 1.10 -4.72 10.47
N LYS A 158 1.63 -5.76 11.14
CA LYS A 158 1.61 -7.13 10.63
C LYS A 158 0.19 -7.61 10.34
N SER A 159 -0.75 -7.41 11.27
CA SER A 159 -2.14 -7.80 11.09
C SER A 159 -2.79 -7.06 9.92
N GLU A 160 -2.53 -5.76 9.80
CA GLU A 160 -3.06 -4.93 8.72
C GLU A 160 -2.51 -5.38 7.35
N VAL A 161 -1.20 -5.65 7.25
CA VAL A 161 -0.57 -6.18 6.02
C VAL A 161 -1.16 -7.54 5.63
N LEU A 162 -1.29 -8.47 6.58
CA LEU A 162 -1.84 -9.80 6.30
C LEU A 162 -3.31 -9.76 5.90
N ALA A 163 -4.11 -8.88 6.50
CA ALA A 163 -5.50 -8.68 6.11
C ALA A 163 -5.62 -8.11 4.70
N ALA A 164 -4.80 -7.09 4.36
CA ALA A 164 -4.75 -6.54 3.00
C ALA A 164 -4.31 -7.59 1.97
N PHE A 165 -3.31 -8.43 2.31
CA PHE A 165 -2.87 -9.53 1.44
C PHE A 165 -4.00 -10.56 1.23
N ALA A 166 -4.68 -10.97 2.29
CA ALA A 166 -5.77 -11.96 2.24
C ALA A 166 -6.96 -11.50 1.38
N ALA A 167 -7.21 -10.19 1.30
CA ALA A 167 -8.29 -9.62 0.48
C ALA A 167 -8.13 -9.91 -1.04
N HIS A 168 -6.92 -10.25 -1.51
CA HIS A 168 -6.64 -10.56 -2.91
C HIS A 168 -6.68 -12.06 -3.25
N LYS A 169 -7.13 -12.91 -2.32
CA LYS A 169 -7.14 -14.37 -2.49
C LYS A 169 -7.90 -14.80 -3.75
N ASP A 170 -9.08 -14.26 -3.96
CA ASP A 170 -9.93 -14.66 -5.09
C ASP A 170 -9.30 -14.29 -6.44
N GLU A 171 -8.71 -13.10 -6.55
CA GLU A 171 -8.00 -12.66 -7.76
C GLU A 171 -6.80 -13.56 -8.07
N VAL A 172 -6.00 -13.90 -7.07
CA VAL A 172 -4.80 -14.72 -7.24
C VAL A 172 -5.14 -16.18 -7.56
N THR A 173 -6.25 -16.70 -7.03
CA THR A 173 -6.66 -18.11 -7.22
C THR A 173 -7.64 -18.31 -8.38
N ALA A 174 -8.02 -17.28 -9.10
CA ALA A 174 -9.00 -17.33 -10.19
C ALA A 174 -8.65 -18.40 -11.25
N GLY A 175 -7.40 -18.51 -11.65
CA GLY A 175 -6.95 -19.51 -12.64
C GLY A 175 -7.07 -20.95 -12.16
N TYR A 176 -6.99 -21.22 -10.87
CA TYR A 176 -7.24 -22.55 -10.30
C TYR A 176 -8.73 -22.91 -10.31
N ALA A 177 -9.59 -21.94 -9.98
CA ALA A 177 -11.04 -22.13 -10.00
C ALA A 177 -11.57 -22.47 -11.40
N GLU A 178 -10.97 -21.91 -12.44
CA GLU A 178 -11.34 -22.20 -13.84
C GLU A 178 -11.03 -23.65 -14.25
N THR A 179 -9.92 -24.21 -13.79
CA THR A 179 -9.57 -25.60 -14.13
C THR A 179 -10.52 -26.61 -13.54
N LYS A 180 -11.13 -26.32 -12.38
CA LYS A 180 -12.13 -27.21 -11.75
C LYS A 180 -13.51 -27.18 -12.42
N LYS A 181 -13.81 -26.15 -13.21
CA LYS A 181 -15.09 -26.06 -13.94
C LYS A 181 -15.07 -26.82 -15.27
N GLN A 182 -13.88 -27.24 -15.73
CA GLN A 182 -13.68 -27.94 -17.01
C GLN A 182 -13.66 -29.47 -16.87
N HIS A 183 -13.76 -29.99 -15.66
CA HIS A 183 -13.84 -31.40 -15.29
C HIS A 183 -15.14 -31.69 -14.51
#